data_7ad794a2b50d7031abd3c711c8c3829d
#
_entry.id   7ad794a2b50d7031abd3c711c8c3829d
#
_cell.length_a   1.000
_cell.length_b   1.000
_cell.length_c   1.000
_cell.angle_alpha   90.00
_cell.angle_beta   90.00
_cell.angle_gamma   90.00
#
_symmetry.space_group_name_H-M   'P 1'
#
loop_
_entity.id
_entity.type
_entity.pdbx_description
1 polymer ?
#
loop_
_entity_poly.entity_id
_entity_poly.type
_entity_poly.pdbx_seq_one_letter_code
_entity_poly.pdbx_strand_id
1 'polypeptide(L)'
;MKPLFTGTGTALITPFKNGEIDWDALDNLVESQIAGGVSALIAAGTTGEPLTMTWDEHIEVIRFVAERAKDRACVIAGTGSNCTREVIHAANVVKDFGVAAQLVVTPYYNKSTQEGLVAHYTEIAEKTTLPIVVYNVPSRTGVNIQPATLQKICRLPQVVAVKEANPDVVQAMEKINLVGDDATFYCGNDDLTIPLMVLGFQGVISVLSNVMPAETSKMTALALEGNWAEASKMQRDLLPMVKALFCETSPIPCKAAMSMMGMCRNELRLPLIPMQEANQQKLADIMRGWKLI
;
A
#
# COMPACT_ATOMS: atom_id res chain seq x y z
N MET A 1 20.05 4.26 5.45
CA MET A 1 18.93 5.14 5.95
C MET A 1 18.10 4.36 6.97
N LYS A 2 17.52 5.03 8.00
CA LYS A 2 16.57 4.36 8.94
C LYS A 2 15.23 4.17 8.22
N PRO A 3 14.64 2.95 8.19
CA PRO A 3 13.34 2.72 7.57
C PRO A 3 12.22 3.49 8.30
N LEU A 4 11.17 3.89 7.57
CA LEU A 4 9.95 4.49 8.14
C LEU A 4 9.25 3.51 9.10
N PHE A 5 9.21 2.24 8.70
CA PHE A 5 8.74 1.11 9.50
C PHE A 5 9.45 -0.16 9.04
N THR A 6 9.30 -1.26 9.77
CA THR A 6 9.69 -2.60 9.35
C THR A 6 8.50 -3.55 9.49
N GLY A 7 8.47 -4.61 8.70
CA GLY A 7 7.39 -5.59 8.74
C GLY A 7 6.20 -5.23 7.86
N THR A 8 4.99 -5.18 8.43
CA THR A 8 3.76 -5.02 7.66
C THR A 8 3.20 -3.60 7.73
N GLY A 9 3.01 -3.00 6.56
CA GLY A 9 2.16 -1.84 6.36
C GLY A 9 0.89 -2.25 5.61
N THR A 10 -0.27 -1.74 5.99
CA THR A 10 -1.55 -2.05 5.32
C THR A 10 -1.97 -0.93 4.40
N ALA A 11 -2.14 -1.25 3.11
CA ALA A 11 -2.86 -0.38 2.18
C ALA A 11 -4.36 -0.47 2.50
N LEU A 12 -4.85 0.41 3.37
CA LEU A 12 -6.22 0.36 3.89
C LEU A 12 -7.26 0.48 2.77
N ILE A 13 -8.33 -0.30 2.86
CA ILE A 13 -9.57 0.01 2.15
C ILE A 13 -10.22 1.26 2.77
N THR A 14 -11.07 1.94 2.02
CA THR A 14 -12.00 2.94 2.56
C THR A 14 -13.39 2.34 2.56
N PRO A 15 -13.99 2.06 3.72
CA PRO A 15 -15.36 1.57 3.81
C PRO A 15 -16.36 2.62 3.33
N PHE A 16 -17.36 2.20 2.56
CA PHE A 16 -18.48 3.05 2.16
C PHE A 16 -19.81 2.50 2.68
N LYS A 17 -20.77 3.41 2.90
CA LYS A 17 -22.13 3.11 3.33
C LYS A 17 -23.11 4.12 2.77
N ASN A 18 -24.01 3.67 1.90
CA ASN A 18 -25.01 4.50 1.21
C ASN A 18 -24.36 5.65 0.39
N GLY A 19 -23.24 5.38 -0.29
CA GLY A 19 -22.49 6.36 -1.09
C GLY A 19 -21.50 7.21 -0.32
N GLU A 20 -21.58 7.25 1.01
CA GLU A 20 -20.72 8.06 1.89
C GLU A 20 -19.63 7.20 2.53
N ILE A 21 -18.61 7.82 3.13
CA ILE A 21 -17.58 7.11 3.92
C ILE A 21 -18.21 6.59 5.21
N ASP A 22 -17.99 5.31 5.51
CA ASP A 22 -18.38 4.67 6.77
C ASP A 22 -17.26 4.85 7.80
N TRP A 23 -17.33 5.96 8.55
CA TRP A 23 -16.32 6.33 9.55
C TRP A 23 -16.21 5.32 10.69
N ASP A 24 -17.34 4.72 11.13
CA ASP A 24 -17.33 3.69 12.19
C ASP A 24 -16.62 2.42 11.72
N ALA A 25 -16.86 2.00 10.48
CA ALA A 25 -16.15 0.87 9.89
C ALA A 25 -14.67 1.15 9.66
N LEU A 26 -14.32 2.38 9.27
CA LEU A 26 -12.92 2.80 9.10
C LEU A 26 -12.20 2.83 10.46
N ASP A 27 -12.85 3.29 11.53
CA ASP A 27 -12.31 3.27 12.89
C ASP A 27 -12.01 1.83 13.34
N ASN A 28 -13.00 0.95 13.22
CA ASN A 28 -12.84 -0.46 13.55
C ASN A 28 -11.73 -1.13 12.72
N LEU A 29 -11.58 -0.75 11.46
CA LEU A 29 -10.50 -1.25 10.61
C LEU A 29 -9.13 -0.79 11.15
N VAL A 30 -8.94 0.48 11.47
CA VAL A 30 -7.69 1.00 12.04
C VAL A 30 -7.34 0.25 13.34
N GLU A 31 -8.31 0.09 14.26
CA GLU A 31 -8.09 -0.63 15.51
C GLU A 31 -7.72 -2.10 15.28
N SER A 32 -8.39 -2.77 14.34
CA SER A 32 -8.10 -4.18 14.03
C SER A 32 -6.70 -4.37 13.44
N GLN A 33 -6.23 -3.43 12.62
CA GLN A 33 -4.88 -3.45 12.05
C GLN A 33 -3.82 -3.29 13.14
N ILE A 34 -4.01 -2.33 14.03
CA ILE A 34 -3.09 -2.08 15.15
C ILE A 34 -3.06 -3.30 16.10
N ALA A 35 -4.24 -3.84 16.44
CA ALA A 35 -4.35 -5.05 17.27
C ALA A 35 -3.69 -6.28 16.60
N GLY A 36 -3.71 -6.35 15.26
CA GLY A 36 -3.03 -7.38 14.48
C GLY A 36 -1.51 -7.19 14.34
N GLY A 37 -0.93 -6.15 14.96
CA GLY A 37 0.51 -5.91 14.97
C GLY A 37 1.06 -5.27 13.68
N VAL A 38 0.21 -4.60 12.91
CA VAL A 38 0.63 -3.86 11.72
C VAL A 38 1.44 -2.63 12.14
N SER A 39 2.60 -2.43 11.49
CA SER A 39 3.55 -1.35 11.82
C SER A 39 3.22 -0.03 11.11
N ALA A 40 2.53 -0.09 9.96
CA ALA A 40 2.18 1.11 9.20
C ALA A 40 0.79 1.01 8.57
N LEU A 41 0.12 2.16 8.44
CA LEU A 41 -1.18 2.31 7.80
C LEU A 41 -1.06 3.27 6.62
N ILE A 42 -1.43 2.82 5.43
CA ILE A 42 -1.42 3.64 4.22
C ILE A 42 -2.85 4.10 3.95
N ALA A 43 -3.14 5.35 4.31
CA ALA A 43 -4.44 5.97 4.11
C ALA A 43 -4.60 6.49 2.68
N ALA A 44 -5.75 6.28 2.08
CA ALA A 44 -6.07 6.76 0.74
C ALA A 44 -5.04 6.39 -0.34
N GLY A 45 -4.37 5.21 -0.20
CA GLY A 45 -3.64 4.58 -1.31
C GLY A 45 -4.60 4.00 -2.34
N THR A 46 -4.09 3.36 -3.39
CA THR A 46 -4.91 2.76 -4.48
C THR A 46 -6.03 1.86 -3.95
N THR A 47 -5.74 1.05 -2.93
CA THR A 47 -6.71 0.14 -2.27
C THR A 47 -7.84 0.91 -1.58
N GLY A 48 -7.59 2.14 -1.16
CA GLY A 48 -8.57 3.03 -0.51
C GLY A 48 -9.47 3.78 -1.47
N GLU A 49 -9.42 3.53 -2.78
CA GLU A 49 -10.26 4.15 -3.82
C GLU A 49 -10.21 5.70 -3.88
N PRO A 50 -9.02 6.36 -3.73
CA PRO A 50 -8.97 7.82 -3.65
C PRO A 50 -9.46 8.53 -4.92
N LEU A 51 -9.40 7.87 -6.08
CA LEU A 51 -9.80 8.46 -7.37
C LEU A 51 -11.32 8.63 -7.51
N THR A 52 -12.12 8.01 -6.65
CA THR A 52 -13.59 8.13 -6.63
C THR A 52 -14.09 8.95 -5.44
N MET A 53 -13.17 9.49 -4.65
CA MET A 53 -13.48 10.43 -3.57
C MET A 53 -13.49 11.87 -4.08
N THR A 54 -14.28 12.71 -3.44
CA THR A 54 -14.11 14.16 -3.55
C THR A 54 -12.78 14.56 -2.90
N TRP A 55 -12.30 15.77 -3.20
CA TRP A 55 -11.10 16.29 -2.55
C TRP A 55 -11.22 16.28 -1.01
N ASP A 56 -12.34 16.75 -0.50
CA ASP A 56 -12.57 16.85 0.95
C ASP A 56 -12.62 15.47 1.60
N GLU A 57 -13.28 14.47 0.99
CA GLU A 57 -13.28 13.09 1.47
C GLU A 57 -11.88 12.49 1.51
N HIS A 58 -11.08 12.71 0.45
CA HIS A 58 -9.71 12.18 0.37
C HIS A 58 -8.83 12.72 1.52
N ILE A 59 -8.86 14.03 1.74
CA ILE A 59 -8.11 14.70 2.80
C ILE A 59 -8.61 14.29 4.18
N GLU A 60 -9.93 14.17 4.36
CA GLU A 60 -10.54 13.77 5.62
C GLU A 60 -10.22 12.33 6.02
N VAL A 61 -10.19 11.38 5.07
CA VAL A 61 -9.75 10.00 5.32
C VAL A 61 -8.32 9.95 5.83
N ILE A 62 -7.41 10.73 5.23
CA ILE A 62 -6.03 10.80 5.68
C ILE A 62 -5.94 11.36 7.10
N ARG A 63 -6.65 12.45 7.37
CA ARG A 63 -6.70 13.09 8.69
C ARG A 63 -7.23 12.12 9.75
N PHE A 64 -8.37 11.49 9.46
CA PHE A 64 -9.02 10.54 10.36
C PHE A 64 -8.08 9.38 10.73
N VAL A 65 -7.46 8.72 9.74
CA VAL A 65 -6.52 7.61 9.99
C VAL A 65 -5.32 8.08 10.81
N ALA A 66 -4.78 9.27 10.52
CA ALA A 66 -3.65 9.83 11.26
C ALA A 66 -3.99 10.10 12.73
N GLU A 67 -5.15 10.69 12.99
CA GLU A 67 -5.64 10.96 14.36
C GLU A 67 -5.90 9.66 15.13
N ARG A 68 -6.52 8.66 14.48
CA ARG A 68 -6.84 7.37 15.14
C ARG A 68 -5.61 6.52 15.41
N ALA A 69 -4.65 6.52 14.50
CA ALA A 69 -3.42 5.73 14.63
C ALA A 69 -2.33 6.40 15.48
N LYS A 70 -2.55 7.66 15.91
CA LYS A 70 -1.55 8.48 16.59
C LYS A 70 -0.69 7.69 17.58
N ASP A 71 0.63 7.79 17.42
CA ASP A 71 1.66 7.17 18.27
C ASP A 71 1.62 5.61 18.34
N ARG A 72 0.71 4.96 17.61
CA ARG A 72 0.54 3.49 17.63
C ARG A 72 0.97 2.81 16.34
N ALA A 73 0.94 3.50 15.21
CA ALA A 73 1.40 3.01 13.92
C ALA A 73 1.90 4.16 13.04
N CYS A 74 2.85 3.86 12.15
CA CYS A 74 3.32 4.82 11.16
C CYS A 74 2.21 5.08 10.12
N VAL A 75 1.79 6.33 9.91
CA VAL A 75 0.79 6.65 8.88
C VAL A 75 1.45 7.26 7.65
N ILE A 76 1.12 6.71 6.48
CA ILE A 76 1.59 7.18 5.18
C ILE A 76 0.39 7.63 4.37
N ALA A 77 0.39 8.89 3.92
CA ALA A 77 -0.69 9.47 3.15
C ALA A 77 -0.56 9.18 1.65
N GLY A 78 -1.59 8.63 1.03
CA GLY A 78 -1.66 8.50 -0.43
C GLY A 78 -1.98 9.84 -1.09
N THR A 79 -0.97 10.55 -1.55
CA THR A 79 -1.11 11.86 -2.22
C THR A 79 -0.84 11.80 -3.71
N GLY A 80 -0.46 10.61 -4.24
CA GLY A 80 -0.06 10.45 -5.64
C GLY A 80 -1.18 10.76 -6.62
N SER A 81 -0.85 11.55 -7.65
CA SER A 81 -1.70 11.91 -8.78
C SER A 81 -0.89 11.89 -10.07
N ASN A 82 -1.56 11.84 -11.21
CA ASN A 82 -0.94 12.04 -12.51
C ASN A 82 -0.72 13.53 -12.86
N CYS A 83 -0.97 14.43 -11.91
CA CYS A 83 -0.72 15.86 -11.98
C CYS A 83 0.24 16.28 -10.85
N THR A 84 1.47 16.67 -11.19
CA THR A 84 2.51 17.08 -10.22
C THR A 84 2.01 18.13 -9.23
N ARG A 85 1.25 19.11 -9.73
CA ARG A 85 0.69 20.22 -8.94
C ARG A 85 -0.28 19.74 -7.86
N GLU A 86 -1.10 18.73 -8.17
CA GLU A 86 -2.03 18.14 -7.22
C GLU A 86 -1.31 17.34 -6.13
N VAL A 87 -0.24 16.60 -6.48
CA VAL A 87 0.60 15.91 -5.49
C VAL A 87 1.18 16.92 -4.49
N ILE A 88 1.75 18.02 -4.99
CA ILE A 88 2.32 19.09 -4.16
C ILE A 88 1.24 19.73 -3.27
N HIS A 89 0.06 19.98 -3.82
CA HIS A 89 -1.05 20.56 -3.08
C HIS A 89 -1.51 19.63 -1.95
N ALA A 90 -1.77 18.35 -2.26
CA ALA A 90 -2.18 17.36 -1.27
C ALA A 90 -1.13 17.20 -0.16
N ALA A 91 0.14 17.07 -0.52
CA ALA A 91 1.23 16.94 0.45
C ALA A 91 1.31 18.14 1.42
N ASN A 92 1.15 19.35 0.90
CA ASN A 92 1.18 20.57 1.72
C ASN A 92 -0.06 20.74 2.62
N VAL A 93 -1.18 20.12 2.27
CA VAL A 93 -2.37 20.09 3.15
C VAL A 93 -2.21 19.07 4.26
N VAL A 94 -1.74 17.86 3.93
CA VAL A 94 -1.72 16.75 4.91
C VAL A 94 -0.48 16.73 5.82
N LYS A 95 0.54 17.55 5.55
CA LYS A 95 1.82 17.56 6.30
C LYS A 95 1.65 17.81 7.81
N ASP A 96 0.61 18.53 8.20
CA ASP A 96 0.37 18.91 9.60
C ASP A 96 -0.58 17.92 10.32
N PHE A 97 -1.00 16.81 9.66
CA PHE A 97 -1.89 15.81 10.25
C PHE A 97 -1.17 14.74 11.07
N GLY A 98 0.16 14.80 11.18
CA GLY A 98 0.95 13.80 11.90
C GLY A 98 1.29 12.56 11.06
N VAL A 99 1.15 12.62 9.74
CA VAL A 99 1.61 11.56 8.83
C VAL A 99 3.14 11.56 8.72
N ALA A 100 3.74 10.37 8.63
CA ALA A 100 5.19 10.23 8.56
C ALA A 100 5.77 10.45 7.16
N ALA A 101 4.97 10.19 6.12
CA ALA A 101 5.38 10.28 4.72
C ALA A 101 4.16 10.37 3.79
N GLN A 102 4.45 10.66 2.52
CA GLN A 102 3.49 10.58 1.42
C GLN A 102 3.82 9.42 0.48
N LEU A 103 2.83 8.66 0.02
CA LEU A 103 2.96 7.64 -1.02
C LEU A 103 2.63 8.26 -2.37
N VAL A 104 3.62 8.35 -3.26
CA VAL A 104 3.49 9.00 -4.57
C VAL A 104 3.65 7.95 -5.67
N VAL A 105 2.54 7.58 -6.30
CA VAL A 105 2.52 6.69 -7.47
C VAL A 105 3.05 7.43 -8.71
N THR A 106 3.72 6.69 -9.62
CA THR A 106 4.10 7.25 -10.93
C THR A 106 2.87 7.77 -11.67
N PRO A 107 2.98 8.89 -12.45
CA PRO A 107 1.87 9.39 -13.25
C PRO A 107 1.28 8.28 -14.13
N TYR A 108 0.00 8.05 -13.98
CA TYR A 108 -0.81 7.06 -14.71
C TYR A 108 -1.61 7.76 -15.82
N TYR A 109 -2.05 7.01 -16.85
CA TYR A 109 -2.84 7.47 -17.98
C TYR A 109 -2.04 8.41 -18.92
N ASN A 110 -1.64 9.61 -18.49
CA ASN A 110 -0.84 10.58 -19.28
C ASN A 110 0.64 10.18 -19.41
N LYS A 111 1.04 9.04 -18.87
CA LYS A 111 2.38 8.38 -18.90
C LYS A 111 3.54 9.36 -19.09
N SER A 112 4.62 9.16 -18.37
CA SER A 112 5.81 10.01 -18.47
C SER A 112 6.99 9.26 -19.10
N THR A 113 7.96 9.99 -19.65
CA THR A 113 9.28 9.48 -19.95
C THR A 113 10.08 9.29 -18.67
N GLN A 114 11.24 8.61 -18.74
CA GLN A 114 12.11 8.43 -17.57
C GLN A 114 12.65 9.78 -17.05
N GLU A 115 13.01 10.70 -17.93
CA GLU A 115 13.41 12.08 -17.59
C GLU A 115 12.24 12.86 -16.97
N GLY A 116 11.04 12.69 -17.49
CA GLY A 116 9.85 13.32 -16.93
C GLY A 116 9.50 12.80 -15.55
N LEU A 117 9.77 11.50 -15.24
CA LEU A 117 9.65 10.97 -13.89
C LEU A 117 10.64 11.63 -12.94
N VAL A 118 11.90 11.79 -13.34
CA VAL A 118 12.90 12.52 -12.53
C VAL A 118 12.42 13.95 -12.27
N ALA A 119 11.97 14.66 -13.30
CA ALA A 119 11.47 16.03 -13.15
C ALA A 119 10.25 16.10 -12.22
N HIS A 120 9.30 15.14 -12.34
CA HIS A 120 8.11 15.06 -11.49
C HIS A 120 8.47 14.93 -10.00
N TYR A 121 9.32 13.96 -9.65
CA TYR A 121 9.73 13.75 -8.26
C TYR A 121 10.65 14.88 -7.74
N THR A 122 11.48 15.48 -8.59
CA THR A 122 12.29 16.64 -8.21
C THR A 122 11.42 17.83 -7.83
N GLU A 123 10.43 18.17 -8.66
CA GLU A 123 9.48 19.27 -8.39
C GLU A 123 8.68 19.04 -7.09
N ILE A 124 8.27 17.80 -6.82
CA ILE A 124 7.58 17.45 -5.58
C ILE A 124 8.53 17.61 -4.38
N ALA A 125 9.76 17.09 -4.48
CA ALA A 125 10.75 17.15 -3.42
C ALA A 125 11.15 18.59 -3.06
N GLU A 126 11.25 19.47 -4.05
CA GLU A 126 11.58 20.89 -3.84
C GLU A 126 10.43 21.69 -3.19
N LYS A 127 9.17 21.28 -3.41
CA LYS A 127 7.99 22.05 -3.00
C LYS A 127 7.20 21.43 -1.83
N THR A 128 7.67 20.32 -1.30
CA THR A 128 7.03 19.66 -0.14
C THR A 128 8.08 19.31 0.91
N THR A 129 7.64 19.23 2.17
CA THR A 129 8.49 18.84 3.30
C THR A 129 8.26 17.42 3.78
N LEU A 130 7.15 16.78 3.35
CA LEU A 130 6.85 15.39 3.70
C LEU A 130 7.83 14.45 3.00
N PRO A 131 8.41 13.47 3.72
CA PRO A 131 9.16 12.39 3.13
C PRO A 131 8.35 11.65 2.05
N ILE A 132 9.00 11.26 0.97
CA ILE A 132 8.39 10.64 -0.20
C ILE A 132 8.66 9.13 -0.20
N VAL A 133 7.59 8.33 -0.30
CA VAL A 133 7.65 6.92 -0.69
C VAL A 133 7.28 6.84 -2.17
N VAL A 134 8.25 6.56 -3.02
CA VAL A 134 8.04 6.38 -4.46
C VAL A 134 7.28 5.09 -4.70
N TYR A 135 6.18 5.12 -5.46
CA TYR A 135 5.40 3.92 -5.75
C TYR A 135 5.47 3.54 -7.23
N ASN A 136 6.14 2.42 -7.50
CA ASN A 136 6.27 1.84 -8.83
C ASN A 136 5.28 0.67 -8.98
N VAL A 137 4.28 0.81 -9.87
CA VAL A 137 3.24 -0.21 -10.11
C VAL A 137 2.88 -0.24 -11.61
N PRO A 138 3.76 -0.77 -12.46
CA PRO A 138 3.59 -0.70 -13.92
C PRO A 138 2.33 -1.38 -14.45
N SER A 139 1.81 -2.40 -13.76
CA SER A 139 0.55 -3.07 -14.11
C SER A 139 -0.67 -2.13 -14.05
N ARG A 140 -0.62 -1.06 -13.25
CA ARG A 140 -1.71 -0.08 -13.14
C ARG A 140 -1.43 1.22 -13.89
N THR A 141 -0.20 1.69 -13.86
CA THR A 141 0.17 2.99 -14.43
C THR A 141 0.57 2.92 -15.90
N GLY A 142 0.98 1.73 -16.38
CA GLY A 142 1.59 1.57 -17.70
C GLY A 142 2.98 2.21 -17.81
N VAL A 143 3.60 2.57 -16.67
CA VAL A 143 4.94 3.16 -16.59
C VAL A 143 5.74 2.40 -15.54
N ASN A 144 6.95 1.96 -15.92
CA ASN A 144 7.91 1.33 -15.02
C ASN A 144 9.10 2.25 -14.85
N ILE A 145 9.46 2.53 -13.59
CA ILE A 145 10.68 3.27 -13.27
C ILE A 145 11.88 2.34 -13.51
N GLN A 146 12.74 2.72 -14.48
CA GLN A 146 13.95 1.96 -14.76
C GLN A 146 14.98 2.10 -13.63
N PRO A 147 15.87 1.12 -13.40
CA PRO A 147 16.82 1.14 -12.29
C PRO A 147 17.67 2.44 -12.20
N ALA A 148 18.22 2.90 -13.32
CA ALA A 148 19.02 4.13 -13.37
C ALA A 148 18.17 5.40 -13.10
N THR A 149 16.90 5.40 -13.46
CA THR A 149 15.94 6.48 -13.15
C THR A 149 15.62 6.50 -11.66
N LEU A 150 15.34 5.31 -11.09
CA LEU A 150 15.07 5.19 -9.66
C LEU A 150 16.24 5.68 -8.81
N GLN A 151 17.48 5.34 -9.20
CA GLN A 151 18.68 5.82 -8.52
C GLN A 151 18.73 7.36 -8.48
N LYS A 152 18.43 8.04 -9.60
CA LYS A 152 18.38 9.51 -9.64
C LYS A 152 17.30 10.07 -8.70
N ILE A 153 16.13 9.45 -8.68
CA ILE A 153 15.00 9.84 -7.83
C ILE A 153 15.34 9.63 -6.35
N CYS A 154 15.94 8.50 -5.98
CA CYS A 154 16.28 8.18 -4.59
C CYS A 154 17.40 9.05 -4.01
N ARG A 155 18.17 9.77 -4.84
CA ARG A 155 19.15 10.77 -4.39
C ARG A 155 18.53 12.11 -3.99
N LEU A 156 17.24 12.31 -4.22
CA LEU A 156 16.53 13.49 -3.72
C LEU A 156 16.37 13.37 -2.20
N PRO A 157 16.72 14.40 -1.41
CA PRO A 157 16.74 14.31 0.06
C PRO A 157 15.41 13.91 0.71
N GLN A 158 14.29 14.24 0.08
CA GLN A 158 12.95 13.91 0.57
C GLN A 158 12.51 12.48 0.24
N VAL A 159 13.19 11.80 -0.70
CA VAL A 159 12.85 10.41 -1.06
C VAL A 159 13.50 9.47 -0.04
N VAL A 160 12.67 8.81 0.75
CA VAL A 160 13.13 7.96 1.86
C VAL A 160 12.84 6.47 1.62
N ALA A 161 11.91 6.16 0.74
CA ALA A 161 11.55 4.78 0.47
C ALA A 161 10.95 4.57 -0.92
N VAL A 162 10.91 3.29 -1.31
CA VAL A 162 10.28 2.80 -2.54
C VAL A 162 9.30 1.69 -2.18
N LYS A 163 8.04 1.82 -2.61
CA LYS A 163 7.11 0.69 -2.72
C LYS A 163 7.24 0.11 -4.12
N GLU A 164 7.84 -1.07 -4.22
CA GLU A 164 8.02 -1.77 -5.50
C GLU A 164 6.94 -2.82 -5.70
N ALA A 165 6.14 -2.64 -6.74
CA ALA A 165 5.07 -3.56 -7.14
C ALA A 165 5.22 -4.04 -8.59
N ASN A 166 6.41 -3.94 -9.17
CA ASN A 166 6.78 -4.71 -10.35
C ASN A 166 7.11 -6.15 -9.93
N PRO A 167 6.53 -7.19 -10.56
CA PRO A 167 6.82 -8.59 -10.21
C PRO A 167 8.20 -9.08 -10.69
N ASP A 168 8.96 -8.28 -11.43
CA ASP A 168 10.31 -8.63 -11.90
C ASP A 168 11.33 -8.56 -10.76
N VAL A 169 11.62 -9.72 -10.17
CA VAL A 169 12.58 -9.87 -9.07
C VAL A 169 14.01 -9.53 -9.50
N VAL A 170 14.37 -9.81 -10.76
CA VAL A 170 15.70 -9.46 -11.29
C VAL A 170 15.87 -7.95 -11.33
N GLN A 171 14.88 -7.24 -11.86
CA GLN A 171 14.91 -5.78 -11.86
C GLN A 171 14.88 -5.19 -10.44
N ALA A 172 14.19 -5.85 -9.49
CA ALA A 172 14.23 -5.44 -8.09
C ALA A 172 15.65 -5.52 -7.51
N MET A 173 16.41 -6.59 -7.82
CA MET A 173 17.83 -6.70 -7.42
C MET A 173 18.70 -5.59 -8.05
N GLU A 174 18.51 -5.28 -9.33
CA GLU A 174 19.21 -4.19 -10.00
C GLU A 174 18.93 -2.84 -9.31
N LYS A 175 17.66 -2.58 -8.97
CA LYS A 175 17.24 -1.37 -8.26
C LYS A 175 17.90 -1.25 -6.89
N ILE A 176 17.87 -2.33 -6.08
CA ILE A 176 18.52 -2.35 -4.77
C ILE A 176 20.01 -2.05 -4.90
N ASN A 177 20.70 -2.72 -5.82
CA ASN A 177 22.14 -2.53 -6.04
C ASN A 177 22.50 -1.10 -6.42
N LEU A 178 21.67 -0.45 -7.25
CA LEU A 178 21.95 0.91 -7.72
C LEU A 178 21.56 1.99 -6.70
N VAL A 179 20.48 1.78 -5.96
CA VAL A 179 19.98 2.72 -4.95
C VAL A 179 20.80 2.63 -3.66
N GLY A 180 21.22 1.40 -3.28
CA GLY A 180 21.98 1.18 -2.06
C GLY A 180 21.25 1.70 -0.82
N ASP A 181 21.95 2.51 -0.02
CA ASP A 181 21.45 3.08 1.24
C ASP A 181 20.67 4.39 1.06
N ASP A 182 20.48 4.87 -0.19
CA ASP A 182 19.79 6.14 -0.47
C ASP A 182 18.30 6.06 -0.14
N ALA A 183 17.67 4.86 -0.23
CA ALA A 183 16.26 4.66 0.13
C ALA A 183 15.99 3.22 0.63
N THR A 184 14.96 3.06 1.46
CA THR A 184 14.47 1.73 1.87
C THR A 184 13.46 1.17 0.88
N PHE A 185 13.36 -0.17 0.80
CA PHE A 185 12.42 -0.83 -0.10
C PHE A 185 11.33 -1.58 0.67
N TYR A 186 10.09 -1.44 0.19
CA TYR A 186 8.92 -2.21 0.64
C TYR A 186 8.30 -2.96 -0.53
N CYS A 187 7.96 -4.23 -0.32
CA CYS A 187 7.24 -5.02 -1.30
C CYS A 187 5.81 -4.49 -1.47
N GLY A 188 5.37 -4.32 -2.71
CA GLY A 188 3.99 -3.92 -3.04
C GLY A 188 3.10 -5.08 -3.47
N ASN A 189 3.65 -6.31 -3.53
CA ASN A 189 2.98 -7.54 -3.99
C ASN A 189 2.99 -8.57 -2.87
N ASP A 190 1.83 -8.91 -2.34
CA ASP A 190 1.71 -9.85 -1.21
C ASP A 190 2.31 -11.24 -1.48
N ASP A 191 2.28 -11.71 -2.73
CA ASP A 191 2.86 -12.99 -3.15
C ASP A 191 4.40 -12.99 -3.27
N LEU A 192 5.05 -11.83 -3.25
CA LEU A 192 6.50 -11.68 -3.33
C LEU A 192 7.12 -11.14 -2.04
N THR A 193 6.38 -11.08 -0.94
CA THR A 193 6.85 -10.47 0.32
C THR A 193 8.15 -11.11 0.79
N ILE A 194 8.16 -12.40 1.06
CA ILE A 194 9.35 -13.08 1.60
C ILE A 194 10.50 -13.15 0.59
N PRO A 195 10.28 -13.49 -0.70
CA PRO A 195 11.35 -13.41 -1.71
C PRO A 195 12.06 -12.07 -1.75
N LEU A 196 11.34 -10.95 -1.67
CA LEU A 196 11.94 -9.62 -1.71
C LEU A 196 12.55 -9.23 -0.36
N MET A 197 12.01 -9.67 0.78
CA MET A 197 12.65 -9.45 2.08
C MET A 197 14.00 -10.15 2.19
N VAL A 198 14.18 -11.34 1.58
CA VAL A 198 15.49 -12.01 1.46
C VAL A 198 16.50 -11.14 0.71
N LEU A 199 16.04 -10.34 -0.25
CA LEU A 199 16.88 -9.42 -1.03
C LEU A 199 17.15 -8.08 -0.32
N GLY A 200 16.62 -7.86 0.90
CA GLY A 200 16.87 -6.65 1.69
C GLY A 200 15.68 -5.68 1.81
N PHE A 201 14.51 -6.03 1.30
CA PHE A 201 13.30 -5.26 1.56
C PHE A 201 12.95 -5.28 3.05
N GLN A 202 12.47 -4.16 3.59
CA GLN A 202 12.19 -4.00 5.02
C GLN A 202 10.80 -4.47 5.45
N GLY A 203 10.02 -4.96 4.49
CA GLY A 203 8.66 -5.45 4.71
C GLY A 203 7.76 -5.29 3.50
N VAL A 204 6.46 -5.24 3.74
CA VAL A 204 5.41 -5.19 2.72
C VAL A 204 4.43 -4.04 2.97
N ILE A 205 3.94 -3.42 1.91
CA ILE A 205 2.73 -2.59 1.93
C ILE A 205 1.62 -3.41 1.27
N SER A 206 0.85 -4.08 2.11
CA SER A 206 0.00 -5.23 1.85
C SER A 206 -1.46 -4.88 1.60
N VAL A 207 -2.14 -5.65 0.76
CA VAL A 207 -3.61 -5.73 0.66
C VAL A 207 -4.14 -6.86 1.54
N LEU A 208 -3.44 -8.01 1.59
CA LEU A 208 -3.78 -9.17 2.40
C LEU A 208 -4.01 -8.79 3.87
N SER A 209 -3.19 -7.89 4.40
CA SER A 209 -3.27 -7.47 5.80
C SER A 209 -4.58 -6.78 6.20
N ASN A 210 -5.37 -6.23 5.26
CA ASN A 210 -6.74 -5.78 5.59
C ASN A 210 -7.59 -6.92 6.16
N VAL A 211 -7.41 -8.15 5.64
CA VAL A 211 -8.20 -9.34 5.96
C VAL A 211 -7.51 -10.18 7.04
N MET A 212 -6.19 -10.28 6.99
CA MET A 212 -5.35 -11.15 7.85
C MET A 212 -4.15 -10.36 8.43
N PRO A 213 -4.41 -9.34 9.27
CA PRO A 213 -3.34 -8.49 9.78
C PRO A 213 -2.35 -9.24 10.67
N ALA A 214 -2.83 -10.12 11.54
CA ALA A 214 -1.99 -10.88 12.48
C ALA A 214 -1.06 -11.87 11.75
N GLU A 215 -1.58 -12.61 10.79
CA GLU A 215 -0.83 -13.58 10.00
C GLU A 215 0.22 -12.89 9.14
N THR A 216 -0.15 -11.78 8.49
CA THR A 216 0.78 -11.01 7.66
C THR A 216 1.89 -10.40 8.52
N SER A 217 1.56 -9.85 9.69
CA SER A 217 2.53 -9.30 10.63
C SER A 217 3.45 -10.37 11.19
N LYS A 218 2.92 -11.54 11.56
CA LYS A 218 3.73 -12.68 12.01
C LYS A 218 4.69 -13.15 10.93
N MET A 219 4.24 -13.28 9.68
CA MET A 219 5.07 -13.70 8.55
C MET A 219 6.28 -12.77 8.36
N THR A 220 6.04 -11.46 8.37
CA THR A 220 7.13 -10.48 8.20
C THR A 220 8.03 -10.38 9.42
N ALA A 221 7.50 -10.55 10.64
CA ALA A 221 8.29 -10.60 11.87
C ALA A 221 9.27 -11.77 11.85
N LEU A 222 8.82 -12.98 11.50
CA LEU A 222 9.68 -14.15 11.33
C LEU A 222 10.82 -13.91 10.34
N ALA A 223 10.55 -13.22 9.23
CA ALA A 223 11.57 -12.86 8.26
C ALA A 223 12.60 -11.88 8.84
N LEU A 224 12.16 -10.87 9.57
CA LEU A 224 13.03 -9.89 10.24
C LEU A 224 13.91 -10.52 11.34
N GLU A 225 13.41 -11.56 12.00
CA GLU A 225 14.14 -12.36 12.97
C GLU A 225 15.13 -13.37 12.34
N GLY A 226 15.14 -13.47 11.00
CA GLY A 226 15.97 -14.43 10.27
C GLY A 226 15.39 -15.85 10.20
N ASN A 227 14.16 -16.06 10.66
CA ASN A 227 13.48 -17.35 10.60
C ASN A 227 12.84 -17.58 9.22
N TRP A 228 13.68 -17.66 8.20
CA TRP A 228 13.28 -17.72 6.79
C TRP A 228 12.49 -19.00 6.45
N ALA A 229 12.73 -20.11 7.13
CA ALA A 229 12.04 -21.38 6.85
C ALA A 229 10.54 -21.26 7.18
N GLU A 230 10.21 -20.74 8.37
CA GLU A 230 8.82 -20.55 8.80
C GLU A 230 8.14 -19.40 8.04
N ALA A 231 8.83 -18.28 7.85
CA ALA A 231 8.32 -17.17 7.04
C ALA A 231 7.94 -17.64 5.63
N SER A 232 8.81 -18.42 4.97
CA SER A 232 8.54 -18.98 3.64
C SER A 232 7.40 -20.00 3.65
N LYS A 233 7.26 -20.78 4.74
CA LYS A 233 6.10 -21.67 4.89
C LYS A 233 4.82 -20.87 4.97
N MET A 234 4.76 -19.83 5.82
CA MET A 234 3.58 -18.96 5.95
C MET A 234 3.24 -18.26 4.63
N GLN A 235 4.24 -17.76 3.88
CA GLN A 235 4.02 -17.19 2.55
C GLN A 235 3.30 -18.15 1.61
N ARG A 236 3.69 -19.44 1.60
CA ARG A 236 3.02 -20.46 0.77
C ARG A 236 1.64 -20.80 1.28
N ASP A 237 1.44 -20.89 2.59
CA ASP A 237 0.15 -21.18 3.20
C ASP A 237 -0.86 -20.04 2.91
N LEU A 238 -0.42 -18.78 2.90
CA LEU A 238 -1.23 -17.59 2.60
C LEU A 238 -1.47 -17.37 1.09
N LEU A 239 -0.68 -18.00 0.22
CA LEU A 239 -0.76 -17.77 -1.24
C LEU A 239 -2.15 -18.00 -1.84
N PRO A 240 -2.96 -19.01 -1.43
CA PRO A 240 -4.32 -19.16 -1.95
C PRO A 240 -5.21 -17.96 -1.64
N MET A 241 -5.09 -17.36 -0.43
CA MET A 241 -5.81 -16.15 -0.05
C MET A 241 -5.35 -14.94 -0.88
N VAL A 242 -4.04 -14.75 -1.02
CA VAL A 242 -3.48 -13.68 -1.88
C VAL A 242 -4.05 -13.78 -3.29
N LYS A 243 -4.01 -14.98 -3.91
CA LYS A 243 -4.56 -15.17 -5.25
C LYS A 243 -6.06 -14.86 -5.33
N ALA A 244 -6.83 -15.20 -4.31
CA ALA A 244 -8.26 -14.89 -4.26
C ALA A 244 -8.51 -13.38 -4.12
N LEU A 245 -7.69 -12.66 -3.34
CA LEU A 245 -7.79 -11.20 -3.18
C LEU A 245 -7.36 -10.41 -4.43
N PHE A 246 -6.72 -11.05 -5.40
CA PHE A 246 -6.27 -10.44 -6.66
C PHE A 246 -6.87 -11.11 -7.90
N CYS A 247 -7.89 -11.99 -7.76
CA CYS A 247 -8.53 -12.64 -8.92
C CYS A 247 -9.41 -11.68 -9.74
N GLU A 248 -9.79 -10.54 -9.16
CA GLU A 248 -10.38 -9.39 -9.84
C GLU A 248 -9.61 -8.12 -9.45
N THR A 249 -9.95 -7.01 -10.07
CA THR A 249 -9.29 -5.73 -9.77
C THR A 249 -9.40 -5.38 -8.27
N SER A 250 -8.23 -5.27 -7.60
CA SER A 250 -8.18 -4.79 -6.21
C SER A 250 -8.67 -3.32 -6.15
N PRO A 251 -9.53 -2.92 -5.18
CA PRO A 251 -9.85 -3.64 -3.94
C PRO A 251 -11.12 -4.51 -3.96
N ILE A 252 -11.71 -4.82 -5.11
CA ILE A 252 -13.00 -5.53 -5.19
C ILE A 252 -13.02 -6.80 -4.31
N PRO A 253 -12.09 -7.78 -4.45
CA PRO A 253 -12.11 -8.97 -3.61
C PRO A 253 -11.80 -8.68 -2.13
N CYS A 254 -10.96 -7.69 -1.86
CA CYS A 254 -10.63 -7.31 -0.49
C CYS A 254 -11.87 -6.78 0.25
N LYS A 255 -12.64 -5.88 -0.35
CA LYS A 255 -13.91 -5.39 0.22
C LYS A 255 -14.95 -6.50 0.38
N ALA A 256 -15.04 -7.42 -0.60
CA ALA A 256 -15.90 -8.59 -0.48
C ALA A 256 -15.52 -9.45 0.75
N ALA A 257 -14.23 -9.73 0.95
CA ALA A 257 -13.73 -10.46 2.12
C ALA A 257 -14.07 -9.74 3.43
N MET A 258 -13.75 -8.45 3.51
CA MET A 258 -14.03 -7.62 4.70
C MET A 258 -15.53 -7.57 5.03
N SER A 259 -16.38 -7.52 3.99
CA SER A 259 -17.83 -7.56 4.16
C SER A 259 -18.33 -8.91 4.68
N MET A 260 -17.77 -10.02 4.18
CA MET A 260 -18.09 -11.35 4.70
C MET A 260 -17.68 -11.54 6.16
N MET A 261 -16.63 -10.84 6.60
CA MET A 261 -16.21 -10.79 8.01
C MET A 261 -17.06 -9.83 8.86
N GLY A 262 -18.04 -9.12 8.27
CA GLY A 262 -18.87 -8.15 8.98
C GLY A 262 -18.16 -6.83 9.33
N MET A 263 -16.99 -6.54 8.73
CA MET A 263 -16.18 -5.36 9.04
C MET A 263 -16.58 -4.12 8.24
N CYS A 264 -17.21 -4.27 7.08
CA CYS A 264 -17.75 -3.18 6.27
C CYS A 264 -18.87 -3.66 5.37
N ARG A 265 -19.54 -2.75 4.66
CA ARG A 265 -20.44 -3.14 3.56
C ARG A 265 -19.63 -3.48 2.30
N ASN A 266 -20.15 -4.41 1.47
CA ASN A 266 -19.59 -4.70 0.16
C ASN A 266 -19.99 -3.60 -0.84
N GLU A 267 -19.56 -2.38 -0.56
CA GLU A 267 -19.90 -1.18 -1.34
C GLU A 267 -18.63 -0.56 -1.93
N LEU A 268 -18.66 -0.37 -3.25
CA LEU A 268 -17.60 0.27 -4.03
C LEU A 268 -18.20 1.44 -4.80
N ARG A 269 -17.38 2.38 -5.21
CA ARG A 269 -17.79 3.47 -6.10
C ARG A 269 -17.44 3.15 -7.56
N LEU A 270 -18.34 3.45 -8.48
CA LEU A 270 -18.03 3.29 -9.90
C LEU A 270 -16.72 3.99 -10.30
N PRO A 271 -15.91 3.36 -11.16
CA PRO A 271 -16.24 2.26 -12.07
C PRO A 271 -16.14 0.85 -11.43
N LEU A 272 -15.74 0.74 -10.16
CA LEU A 272 -15.67 -0.55 -9.50
C LEU A 272 -17.09 -1.01 -9.08
N ILE A 273 -17.33 -2.30 -9.23
CA ILE A 273 -18.59 -2.98 -8.88
C ILE A 273 -18.31 -4.16 -7.94
N PRO A 274 -19.29 -4.67 -7.20
CA PRO A 274 -19.12 -5.84 -6.37
C PRO A 274 -18.57 -7.04 -7.14
N MET A 275 -17.81 -7.89 -6.45
CA MET A 275 -17.16 -9.09 -6.95
C MET A 275 -18.17 -10.04 -7.61
N GLN A 276 -17.77 -10.72 -8.68
CA GLN A 276 -18.57 -11.74 -9.34
C GLN A 276 -18.87 -12.90 -8.39
N GLU A 277 -20.11 -13.40 -8.40
CA GLU A 277 -20.61 -14.41 -7.46
C GLU A 277 -19.75 -15.69 -7.43
N ALA A 278 -19.32 -16.19 -8.61
CA ALA A 278 -18.48 -17.39 -8.70
C ALA A 278 -17.10 -17.19 -8.04
N ASN A 279 -16.52 -16.00 -8.10
CA ASN A 279 -15.27 -15.68 -7.44
C ASN A 279 -15.47 -15.44 -5.94
N GLN A 280 -16.60 -14.80 -5.57
CA GLN A 280 -16.97 -14.59 -4.18
C GLN A 280 -17.16 -15.92 -3.44
N GLN A 281 -17.76 -16.92 -4.08
CA GLN A 281 -17.90 -18.28 -3.48
C GLN A 281 -16.53 -18.92 -3.24
N LYS A 282 -15.61 -18.85 -4.21
CA LYS A 282 -14.23 -19.38 -4.06
C LYS A 282 -13.49 -18.68 -2.92
N LEU A 283 -13.62 -17.36 -2.83
CA LEU A 283 -13.02 -16.56 -1.75
C LEU A 283 -13.60 -17.00 -0.39
N ALA A 284 -14.92 -17.15 -0.29
CA ALA A 284 -15.59 -17.61 0.94
C ALA A 284 -15.11 -19.00 1.39
N ASP A 285 -14.91 -19.93 0.46
CA ASP A 285 -14.41 -21.28 0.78
C ASP A 285 -12.99 -21.23 1.36
N ILE A 286 -12.12 -20.39 0.81
CA ILE A 286 -10.77 -20.15 1.34
C ILE A 286 -10.85 -19.51 2.73
N MET A 287 -11.72 -18.52 2.92
CA MET A 287 -11.90 -17.82 4.19
C MET A 287 -12.41 -18.76 5.30
N ARG A 288 -13.34 -19.69 4.98
CA ARG A 288 -13.76 -20.75 5.92
C ARG A 288 -12.62 -21.65 6.34
N GLY A 289 -11.72 -22.01 5.41
CA GLY A 289 -10.51 -22.78 5.73
C GLY A 289 -9.61 -22.09 6.76
N TRP A 290 -9.59 -20.75 6.76
CA TRP A 290 -8.89 -19.92 7.73
C TRP A 290 -9.73 -19.54 8.96
N LYS A 291 -11.00 -19.95 9.03
CA LYS A 291 -11.95 -19.61 10.10
C LYS A 291 -12.18 -18.10 10.26
N LEU A 292 -12.17 -17.38 9.15
CA LEU A 292 -12.44 -15.95 9.12
C LEU A 292 -13.93 -15.65 9.02
N ILE A 293 -14.71 -16.62 8.54
CA ILE A 293 -16.19 -16.61 8.45
C ILE A 293 -16.76 -17.99 8.80
#